data_79d79c5375dbc56d107f0e677a1ef3de
#
_entry.id   79d79c5375dbc56d107f0e677a1ef3de
#
_cell.length_a   1.000
_cell.length_b   1.000
_cell.length_c   1.000
_cell.angle_alpha   90.00
_cell.angle_beta   90.00
_cell.angle_gamma   90.00
#
_symmetry.space_group_name_H-M   'P 1'
#
loop_
_entity.id
_entity.type
_entity.pdbx_description
1 polymer ?
#
loop_
_entity_poly.entity_id
_entity_poly.type
_entity_poly.pdbx_seq_one_letter_code
_entity_poly.pdbx_strand_id
1 'polypeptide(L)'
;MDITFSDVYQPLFDLLEARSIVSSKSFSIDYTESEKQYWIDLSHVDTVLMSGGRDSGKSFALSCFNPIAASDYNHRILYTRQTMSSTDNSITEALENRMEMLGYGSQFELANKIYSAKNGVGKISITGQKTSVGTQTAKLKSLEDFSIFETDEGEELESYDNWKKVKRSMRAKDVQTLSIIVFNPPTVDHWLYAQFYEDVTPGFNGIKNKTLYIHSTYLDNGKENMTDANWNEYEDLRKDYELYLNTKDKYLLPKKIESNFKEYKYKILGGFRLKAEGVVISNWSMGKFNPDTLQISYGQDYGFSNDPTTLVAVAIDKKKRKIYVKELLYKPHLTTSQIADINRKHCGRGLIVADSAEPRLITEIANKGLNIIPVKKPPGSISAGVMLLQDFEIVVEENSNNIVKEFNNHIYADKGSKTYKDTYNHLIDSIRYNVYFNLAQINRVEIR
;
A
#
# COMPACT_ATOMS: atom_id res chain seq x y z
N MET A 1 12.99 -31.93 -16.13
CA MET A 1 12.62 -30.70 -16.86
C MET A 1 13.52 -29.62 -16.31
N ASP A 2 14.40 -29.07 -17.13
CA ASP A 2 15.22 -27.93 -16.70
C ASP A 2 14.27 -26.72 -16.58
N ILE A 3 13.99 -26.30 -15.35
CA ILE A 3 13.18 -25.11 -15.09
C ILE A 3 14.12 -23.92 -15.27
N THR A 4 13.97 -23.22 -16.38
CA THR A 4 14.69 -21.99 -16.63
C THR A 4 13.90 -20.84 -15.95
N PHE A 5 14.40 -20.35 -14.83
CA PHE A 5 13.93 -19.08 -14.28
C PHE A 5 14.45 -17.95 -15.16
N SER A 6 13.68 -16.86 -15.25
CA SER A 6 14.23 -15.62 -15.78
C SER A 6 15.44 -15.18 -14.97
N ASP A 7 16.49 -14.74 -15.63
CA ASP A 7 17.75 -14.29 -15.01
C ASP A 7 17.50 -13.20 -13.94
N VAL A 8 16.40 -12.46 -14.04
CA VAL A 8 16.01 -11.43 -13.06
C VAL A 8 15.80 -12.00 -11.66
N TYR A 9 15.45 -13.31 -11.54
CA TYR A 9 15.24 -13.97 -10.24
C TYR A 9 16.47 -14.72 -9.74
N GLN A 10 17.53 -14.88 -10.53
CA GLN A 10 18.74 -15.59 -10.10
C GLN A 10 19.29 -15.08 -8.76
N PRO A 11 19.34 -13.74 -8.50
CA PRO A 11 19.81 -13.23 -7.21
C PRO A 11 19.01 -13.69 -5.98
N LEU A 12 17.72 -14.03 -6.16
CA LEU A 12 16.90 -14.60 -5.07
C LEU A 12 17.42 -15.98 -4.65
N PHE A 13 17.78 -16.82 -5.61
CA PHE A 13 18.30 -18.17 -5.34
C PHE A 13 19.75 -18.11 -4.86
N ASP A 14 20.58 -17.22 -5.40
CA ASP A 14 21.96 -16.99 -4.98
C ASP A 14 22.08 -16.59 -3.50
N LEU A 15 21.03 -15.94 -2.94
CA LEU A 15 20.99 -15.64 -1.50
C LEU A 15 21.17 -16.86 -0.61
N LEU A 16 20.69 -18.03 -1.03
CA LEU A 16 20.77 -19.26 -0.25
C LEU A 16 22.22 -19.73 -0.04
N GLU A 17 23.10 -19.44 -0.97
CA GLU A 17 24.51 -19.84 -0.93
C GLU A 17 25.45 -18.72 -0.47
N ALA A 18 25.04 -17.46 -0.57
CA ALA A 18 25.92 -16.31 -0.41
C ALA A 18 26.74 -16.32 0.89
N ARG A 19 26.12 -16.65 2.03
CA ARG A 19 26.85 -16.72 3.32
C ARG A 19 27.84 -17.87 3.38
N SER A 20 27.49 -19.02 2.82
CA SER A 20 28.38 -20.18 2.79
C SER A 20 29.61 -19.89 1.94
N ILE A 21 29.43 -19.31 0.76
CA ILE A 21 30.50 -18.92 -0.15
C ILE A 21 31.45 -17.91 0.51
N VAL A 22 30.91 -16.90 1.15
CA VAL A 22 31.73 -15.85 1.81
C VAL A 22 32.46 -16.37 3.06
N SER A 23 31.76 -17.17 3.90
CA SER A 23 32.34 -17.70 5.15
C SER A 23 33.42 -18.73 4.93
N SER A 24 33.27 -19.60 3.92
CA SER A 24 34.24 -20.63 3.56
C SER A 24 35.46 -20.06 2.83
N LYS A 25 35.45 -18.78 2.47
CA LYS A 25 36.44 -18.16 1.56
C LYS A 25 36.59 -18.93 0.24
N SER A 26 35.54 -19.66 -0.15
CA SER A 26 35.52 -20.49 -1.34
C SER A 26 35.28 -19.68 -2.61
N PHE A 27 35.83 -18.46 -2.67
CA PHE A 27 35.91 -17.78 -3.95
C PHE A 27 36.86 -18.59 -4.83
N SER A 28 36.35 -19.16 -5.93
CA SER A 28 37.19 -19.80 -6.90
C SER A 28 38.24 -18.81 -7.41
N ILE A 29 39.41 -19.31 -7.81
CA ILE A 29 40.49 -18.48 -8.37
C ILE A 29 40.01 -17.66 -9.56
N ASP A 30 38.90 -18.11 -10.18
CA ASP A 30 38.32 -17.54 -11.40
C ASP A 30 37.34 -16.39 -11.17
N TYR A 31 36.92 -16.10 -9.92
CA TYR A 31 36.00 -14.97 -9.66
C TYR A 31 36.69 -13.62 -9.84
N THR A 32 36.09 -12.78 -10.66
CA THR A 32 36.44 -11.38 -10.77
C THR A 32 36.18 -10.62 -9.48
N GLU A 33 36.77 -9.44 -9.29
CA GLU A 33 36.52 -8.61 -8.10
C GLU A 33 35.06 -8.18 -8.02
N SER A 34 34.38 -7.97 -9.15
CA SER A 34 32.94 -7.63 -9.18
C SER A 34 32.06 -8.79 -8.76
N GLU A 35 32.39 -10.03 -9.14
CA GLU A 35 31.66 -11.22 -8.70
C GLU A 35 31.88 -11.47 -7.20
N LYS A 36 33.11 -11.31 -6.70
CA LYS A 36 33.37 -11.40 -5.25
C LYS A 36 32.57 -10.36 -4.47
N GLN A 37 32.51 -9.11 -4.96
CA GLN A 37 31.74 -8.06 -4.32
C GLN A 37 30.24 -8.37 -4.35
N TYR A 38 29.71 -8.91 -5.43
CA TYR A 38 28.33 -9.36 -5.55
C TYR A 38 27.95 -10.37 -4.45
N TRP A 39 28.77 -11.43 -4.25
CA TRP A 39 28.53 -12.42 -3.21
C TRP A 39 28.65 -11.85 -1.80
N ILE A 40 29.60 -10.94 -1.58
CA ILE A 40 29.74 -10.24 -0.31
C ILE A 40 28.47 -9.40 -0.02
N ASP A 41 28.01 -8.64 -0.98
CA ASP A 41 26.81 -7.81 -0.83
C ASP A 41 25.57 -8.67 -0.58
N LEU A 42 25.38 -9.77 -1.32
CA LEU A 42 24.31 -10.74 -1.09
C LEU A 42 24.33 -11.32 0.33
N SER A 43 25.51 -11.67 0.85
CA SER A 43 25.64 -12.24 2.20
C SER A 43 25.18 -11.29 3.32
N HIS A 44 25.09 -9.99 3.02
CA HIS A 44 24.63 -8.94 3.94
C HIS A 44 23.19 -8.53 3.74
N VAL A 45 22.52 -9.05 2.72
CA VAL A 45 21.09 -8.77 2.46
C VAL A 45 20.23 -9.28 3.61
N ASP A 46 19.30 -8.47 4.07
CA ASP A 46 18.30 -8.83 5.08
C ASP A 46 16.86 -8.59 4.61
N THR A 47 16.69 -7.89 3.49
CA THR A 47 15.39 -7.57 2.91
C THR A 47 15.43 -7.82 1.40
N VAL A 48 14.40 -8.45 0.87
CA VAL A 48 14.19 -8.65 -0.57
C VAL A 48 12.87 -8.00 -0.96
N LEU A 49 12.89 -7.18 -1.99
CA LEU A 49 11.71 -6.54 -2.56
C LEU A 49 11.50 -7.09 -3.97
N MET A 50 10.44 -7.89 -4.15
CA MET A 50 10.04 -8.42 -5.44
C MET A 50 8.85 -7.60 -5.94
N SER A 51 9.12 -6.61 -6.77
CA SER A 51 8.12 -5.74 -7.39
C SER A 51 7.89 -6.09 -8.85
N GLY A 52 6.75 -5.69 -9.40
CA GLY A 52 6.51 -5.87 -10.83
C GLY A 52 5.03 -5.88 -11.18
N GLY A 53 4.75 -5.99 -12.47
CA GLY A 53 3.40 -6.03 -13.00
C GLY A 53 2.71 -7.40 -12.86
N ARG A 54 1.54 -7.50 -13.48
CA ARG A 54 0.83 -8.78 -13.63
C ARG A 54 1.64 -9.72 -14.54
N ASP A 55 1.48 -11.00 -14.31
CA ASP A 55 2.10 -12.09 -15.08
C ASP A 55 3.65 -11.96 -15.22
N SER A 56 4.29 -11.29 -14.26
CA SER A 56 5.74 -11.12 -14.25
C SER A 56 6.51 -12.28 -13.64
N GLY A 57 5.83 -13.33 -13.12
CA GLY A 57 6.48 -14.52 -12.56
C GLY A 57 6.87 -14.43 -11.08
N LYS A 58 6.61 -13.33 -10.37
CA LYS A 58 7.00 -13.13 -8.95
C LYS A 58 6.56 -14.26 -8.01
N SER A 59 5.26 -14.54 -7.99
CA SER A 59 4.70 -15.58 -7.11
C SER A 59 5.15 -16.98 -7.54
N PHE A 60 5.42 -17.19 -8.83
CA PHE A 60 5.99 -18.42 -9.33
C PHE A 60 7.42 -18.61 -8.79
N ALA A 61 8.29 -17.61 -8.92
CA ALA A 61 9.66 -17.65 -8.44
C ALA A 61 9.72 -17.88 -6.92
N LEU A 62 8.88 -17.17 -6.13
CA LEU A 62 8.80 -17.34 -4.69
C LEU A 62 8.32 -18.74 -4.30
N SER A 63 7.29 -19.28 -4.98
CA SER A 63 6.77 -20.63 -4.70
C SER A 63 7.76 -21.73 -5.07
N CYS A 64 8.69 -21.48 -6.00
CA CYS A 64 9.81 -22.37 -6.29
C CYS A 64 10.96 -22.21 -5.29
N PHE A 65 11.23 -21.00 -4.84
CA PHE A 65 12.27 -20.71 -3.84
C PHE A 65 11.98 -21.42 -2.49
N ASN A 66 10.74 -21.44 -2.05
CA ASN A 66 10.37 -21.93 -0.74
C ASN A 66 10.73 -23.42 -0.47
N PRO A 67 10.40 -24.40 -1.32
CA PRO A 67 10.78 -25.77 -1.07
C PRO A 67 12.30 -25.99 -1.11
N ILE A 68 13.01 -25.29 -2.00
CA ILE A 68 14.48 -25.34 -2.06
C ILE A 68 15.08 -24.78 -0.78
N ALA A 69 14.68 -23.59 -0.35
CA ALA A 69 15.18 -22.96 0.87
C ALA A 69 14.88 -23.80 2.12
N ALA A 70 13.70 -24.40 2.22
CA ALA A 70 13.34 -25.22 3.37
C ALA A 70 14.03 -26.60 3.36
N SER A 71 14.06 -27.31 2.23
CA SER A 71 14.62 -28.66 2.16
C SER A 71 16.14 -28.67 2.16
N ASP A 72 16.76 -27.86 1.29
CA ASP A 72 18.19 -27.96 1.01
C ASP A 72 19.03 -27.06 1.93
N TYR A 73 18.45 -25.95 2.40
CA TYR A 73 19.13 -24.96 3.23
C TYR A 73 18.57 -24.83 4.65
N ASN A 74 17.63 -25.70 5.04
CA ASN A 74 17.05 -25.76 6.38
C ASN A 74 16.38 -24.43 6.85
N HIS A 75 15.92 -23.61 5.93
CA HIS A 75 15.20 -22.40 6.28
C HIS A 75 13.80 -22.72 6.85
N ARG A 76 13.41 -21.93 7.84
CA ARG A 76 12.09 -21.99 8.46
C ARG A 76 11.34 -20.75 8.00
N ILE A 77 10.38 -20.95 7.10
CA ILE A 77 9.71 -19.91 6.33
C ILE A 77 8.34 -19.61 6.92
N LEU A 78 8.08 -18.35 7.24
CA LEU A 78 6.77 -17.83 7.59
C LEU A 78 6.22 -17.08 6.37
N TYR A 79 5.36 -17.74 5.60
CA TYR A 79 4.65 -17.15 4.48
C TYR A 79 3.37 -16.47 4.95
N THR A 80 3.19 -15.20 4.62
CA THR A 80 2.04 -14.44 5.08
C THR A 80 1.37 -13.62 3.97
N ARG A 81 0.05 -13.41 4.15
CA ARG A 81 -0.74 -12.33 3.51
C ARG A 81 -1.46 -11.49 4.57
N GLN A 82 -1.99 -10.34 4.20
CA GLN A 82 -2.75 -9.52 5.16
C GLN A 82 -3.96 -10.27 5.70
N THR A 83 -4.75 -10.90 4.82
CA THR A 83 -5.91 -11.74 5.19
C THR A 83 -5.81 -13.11 4.52
N MET A 84 -6.31 -14.15 5.19
CA MET A 84 -6.30 -15.54 4.69
C MET A 84 -7.69 -16.06 4.29
N SER A 85 -8.70 -15.18 4.23
CA SER A 85 -10.11 -15.63 4.14
C SER A 85 -10.54 -16.24 2.80
N SER A 86 -9.84 -15.99 1.70
CA SER A 86 -10.23 -16.50 0.37
C SER A 86 -9.12 -17.23 -0.40
N THR A 87 -7.91 -17.25 0.10
CA THR A 87 -6.71 -17.65 -0.65
C THR A 87 -5.98 -18.87 -0.13
N ASP A 88 -6.46 -19.44 0.98
CA ASP A 88 -5.83 -20.64 1.60
C ASP A 88 -5.62 -21.77 0.58
N ASN A 89 -6.62 -22.06 -0.23
CA ASN A 89 -6.55 -23.15 -1.19
C ASN A 89 -5.62 -22.84 -2.37
N SER A 90 -5.64 -21.62 -2.90
CA SER A 90 -4.85 -21.25 -4.09
C SER A 90 -3.34 -21.17 -3.80
N ILE A 91 -2.93 -20.69 -2.61
CA ILE A 91 -1.52 -20.63 -2.21
C ILE A 91 -0.99 -22.03 -1.93
N THR A 92 -1.76 -22.82 -1.18
CA THR A 92 -1.42 -24.22 -0.85
C THR A 92 -1.27 -25.03 -2.13
N GLU A 93 -2.25 -24.97 -3.04
CA GLU A 93 -2.23 -25.67 -4.33
C GLU A 93 -1.05 -25.21 -5.20
N ALA A 94 -0.77 -23.91 -5.26
CA ALA A 94 0.38 -23.40 -6.01
C ALA A 94 1.70 -23.92 -5.45
N LEU A 95 1.88 -23.95 -4.13
CA LEU A 95 3.07 -24.46 -3.47
C LEU A 95 3.23 -25.97 -3.71
N GLU A 96 2.17 -26.76 -3.55
CA GLU A 96 2.18 -28.21 -3.79
C GLU A 96 2.53 -28.52 -5.25
N ASN A 97 1.91 -27.83 -6.20
CA ASN A 97 2.24 -28.00 -7.62
C ASN A 97 3.71 -27.68 -7.92
N ARG A 98 4.32 -26.70 -7.22
CA ARG A 98 5.75 -26.40 -7.38
C ARG A 98 6.64 -27.44 -6.72
N MET A 99 6.27 -27.94 -5.54
CA MET A 99 6.98 -29.05 -4.91
C MET A 99 7.02 -30.29 -5.82
N GLU A 100 5.88 -30.66 -6.41
CA GLU A 100 5.82 -31.77 -7.36
C GLU A 100 6.66 -31.51 -8.61
N MET A 101 6.55 -30.32 -9.21
CA MET A 101 7.29 -29.92 -10.38
C MET A 101 8.81 -29.96 -10.17
N LEU A 102 9.27 -29.57 -8.99
CA LEU A 102 10.69 -29.54 -8.61
C LEU A 102 11.20 -30.88 -8.04
N GLY A 103 10.33 -31.89 -7.86
CA GLY A 103 10.69 -33.17 -7.27
C GLY A 103 10.78 -33.16 -5.74
N TYR A 104 10.23 -32.16 -5.08
CA TYR A 104 10.21 -32.05 -3.61
C TYR A 104 8.95 -32.62 -2.97
N GLY A 105 7.91 -33.02 -3.71
CA GLY A 105 6.63 -33.47 -3.16
C GLY A 105 6.75 -34.54 -2.08
N SER A 106 7.60 -35.56 -2.29
CA SER A 106 7.84 -36.62 -1.32
C SER A 106 8.72 -36.22 -0.12
N GLN A 107 9.36 -35.07 -0.17
CA GLN A 107 10.31 -34.61 0.86
C GLN A 107 9.65 -33.83 2.00
N PHE A 108 8.38 -33.50 1.86
CA PHE A 108 7.63 -32.75 2.88
C PHE A 108 6.51 -33.58 3.50
N GLU A 109 6.19 -33.27 4.75
CA GLU A 109 4.98 -33.71 5.45
C GLU A 109 4.13 -32.51 5.78
N LEU A 110 2.82 -32.58 5.47
CA LEU A 110 1.86 -31.52 5.78
C LEU A 110 1.07 -31.85 7.05
N ALA A 111 1.18 -30.97 8.05
CA ALA A 111 0.34 -31.01 9.23
C ALA A 111 -0.03 -29.58 9.68
N ASN A 112 -1.31 -29.31 9.91
CA ASN A 112 -1.79 -28.02 10.42
C ASN A 112 -1.32 -26.79 9.60
N LYS A 113 -1.32 -26.88 8.28
CA LYS A 113 -0.82 -25.85 7.34
C LYS A 113 0.68 -25.57 7.46
N ILE A 114 1.45 -26.52 7.96
CA ILE A 114 2.91 -26.46 8.02
C ILE A 114 3.45 -27.61 7.20
N TYR A 115 4.25 -27.30 6.21
CA TYR A 115 5.06 -28.25 5.43
C TYR A 115 6.41 -28.39 6.13
N SER A 116 6.70 -29.56 6.68
CA SER A 116 7.96 -29.87 7.36
C SER A 116 8.83 -30.73 6.47
N ALA A 117 10.08 -30.34 6.25
CA ALA A 117 11.04 -31.14 5.50
C ALA A 117 11.44 -32.39 6.30
N LYS A 118 11.41 -33.55 5.64
CA LYS A 118 11.74 -34.87 6.27
C LYS A 118 13.24 -35.04 6.52
N ASN A 119 14.07 -34.32 5.76
CA ASN A 119 15.53 -34.45 5.77
C ASN A 119 16.21 -33.40 6.67
N GLY A 120 15.48 -32.59 7.42
CA GLY A 120 16.07 -31.52 8.23
C GLY A 120 15.09 -30.85 9.16
N VAL A 121 15.37 -29.60 9.49
CA VAL A 121 14.55 -28.73 10.38
C VAL A 121 13.75 -27.66 9.59
N GLY A 122 13.90 -27.65 8.28
CA GLY A 122 13.22 -26.69 7.42
C GLY A 122 11.71 -26.87 7.43
N LYS A 123 11.00 -25.77 7.33
CA LYS A 123 9.52 -25.78 7.30
C LYS A 123 8.97 -24.56 6.59
N ILE A 124 7.78 -24.70 6.04
CA ILE A 124 7.01 -23.59 5.44
C ILE A 124 5.68 -23.53 6.18
N SER A 125 5.42 -22.42 6.86
CA SER A 125 4.18 -22.16 7.59
C SER A 125 3.41 -21.04 6.91
N ILE A 126 2.14 -21.29 6.55
CA ILE A 126 1.28 -20.35 5.84
C ILE A 126 0.27 -19.77 6.83
N THR A 127 0.20 -18.43 6.95
CA THR A 127 -0.72 -17.76 7.89
C THR A 127 -1.11 -16.34 7.44
N GLY A 128 -2.27 -15.85 7.92
CA GLY A 128 -2.67 -14.45 7.77
C GLY A 128 -2.07 -13.55 8.86
N GLN A 129 -1.80 -12.30 8.52
CA GLN A 129 -1.32 -11.31 9.51
C GLN A 129 -2.46 -10.73 10.35
N LYS A 130 -3.66 -10.57 9.79
CA LYS A 130 -4.89 -10.18 10.52
C LYS A 130 -5.78 -11.38 10.76
N THR A 131 -6.37 -11.44 11.96
CA THR A 131 -7.52 -12.30 12.24
C THR A 131 -8.80 -11.49 12.05
N SER A 132 -9.89 -12.15 11.66
CA SER A 132 -11.21 -11.54 11.40
C SER A 132 -11.84 -10.79 12.58
N VAL A 133 -11.25 -10.84 13.77
CA VAL A 133 -11.70 -10.17 14.99
C VAL A 133 -10.50 -9.52 15.67
N GLY A 134 -10.32 -8.22 15.44
CA GLY A 134 -9.39 -7.36 16.18
C GLY A 134 -7.93 -7.41 15.71
N THR A 135 -7.21 -6.35 15.98
CA THR A 135 -5.78 -6.13 15.74
C THR A 135 -4.88 -7.05 16.59
N GLN A 136 -5.01 -8.36 16.49
CA GLN A 136 -4.14 -9.27 17.24
C GLN A 136 -3.05 -9.89 16.37
N THR A 137 -1.89 -9.26 16.37
CA THR A 137 -0.57 -9.91 16.14
C THR A 137 -0.26 -11.01 17.19
N ALA A 138 -1.24 -11.44 17.98
CA ALA A 138 -1.03 -12.33 19.13
C ALA A 138 -0.60 -13.76 18.75
N LYS A 139 -0.92 -14.24 17.53
CA LYS A 139 -0.44 -15.55 17.04
C LYS A 139 1.02 -15.52 16.56
N LEU A 140 1.61 -14.37 16.38
CA LEU A 140 2.98 -14.19 15.89
C LEU A 140 4.01 -14.06 17.02
N LYS A 141 3.66 -14.38 18.27
CA LYS A 141 4.55 -14.22 19.44
C LYS A 141 5.64 -15.28 19.56
N SER A 142 5.60 -16.37 18.80
CA SER A 142 6.61 -17.46 18.84
C SER A 142 7.33 -17.59 17.49
N LEU A 143 7.90 -16.48 17.00
CA LEU A 143 8.60 -16.46 15.71
C LEU A 143 10.12 -16.65 15.84
N GLU A 144 10.61 -16.99 17.02
CA GLU A 144 12.05 -17.11 17.29
C GLU A 144 12.76 -18.12 16.39
N ASP A 145 12.02 -19.15 15.94
CA ASP A 145 12.56 -20.21 15.09
C ASP A 145 12.57 -19.87 13.59
N PHE A 146 11.82 -18.84 13.14
CA PHE A 146 11.76 -18.54 11.71
C PHE A 146 12.97 -17.75 11.25
N SER A 147 13.44 -18.09 10.05
CA SER A 147 14.58 -17.45 9.38
C SER A 147 14.17 -16.61 8.17
N ILE A 148 13.05 -16.94 7.54
CA ILE A 148 12.51 -16.18 6.42
C ILE A 148 11.08 -15.73 6.76
N PHE A 149 10.81 -14.45 6.58
CA PHE A 149 9.50 -13.83 6.69
C PHE A 149 9.07 -13.33 5.31
N GLU A 150 8.05 -13.95 4.77
CA GLU A 150 7.49 -13.58 3.47
C GLU A 150 6.16 -12.87 3.63
N THR A 151 6.00 -11.82 2.85
CA THR A 151 4.75 -11.10 2.74
C THR A 151 4.38 -11.01 1.26
N ASP A 152 3.39 -11.79 0.86
CA ASP A 152 2.78 -11.69 -0.45
C ASP A 152 1.64 -10.67 -0.43
N GLU A 153 1.39 -10.00 -1.56
CA GLU A 153 0.48 -8.86 -1.65
C GLU A 153 0.86 -7.73 -0.65
N GLY A 154 2.16 -7.40 -0.61
CA GLY A 154 2.71 -6.41 0.32
C GLY A 154 2.09 -5.02 0.20
N GLU A 155 1.47 -4.69 -0.94
CA GLU A 155 0.68 -3.48 -1.16
C GLU A 155 -0.60 -3.41 -0.30
N GLU A 156 -1.05 -4.52 0.26
CA GLU A 156 -2.19 -4.54 1.17
C GLU A 156 -1.82 -4.21 2.62
N LEU A 157 -0.53 -4.25 2.97
CA LEU A 157 -0.07 -3.95 4.32
C LEU A 157 -0.23 -2.47 4.67
N GLU A 158 -0.96 -2.20 5.73
CA GLU A 158 -1.33 -0.83 6.12
C GLU A 158 -0.16 0.00 6.64
N SER A 159 0.84 -0.61 7.29
CA SER A 159 1.94 0.15 7.89
C SER A 159 3.28 -0.57 7.95
N TYR A 160 4.34 0.21 7.76
CA TYR A 160 5.72 -0.24 7.94
C TYR A 160 6.01 -0.75 9.36
N ASP A 161 5.44 -0.11 10.38
CA ASP A 161 5.69 -0.49 11.77
C ASP A 161 5.16 -1.88 12.10
N ASN A 162 4.02 -2.27 11.54
CA ASN A 162 3.46 -3.60 11.71
C ASN A 162 4.35 -4.66 11.06
N TRP A 163 4.79 -4.45 9.84
CA TRP A 163 5.73 -5.33 9.16
C TRP A 163 7.07 -5.43 9.91
N LYS A 164 7.62 -4.30 10.35
CA LYS A 164 8.88 -4.22 11.08
C LYS A 164 8.84 -4.95 12.43
N LYS A 165 7.69 -4.95 13.13
CA LYS A 165 7.51 -5.73 14.37
C LYS A 165 7.66 -7.23 14.12
N VAL A 166 7.06 -7.76 13.03
CA VAL A 166 7.19 -9.17 12.65
C VAL A 166 8.64 -9.48 12.26
N LYS A 167 9.25 -8.67 11.37
CA LYS A 167 10.66 -8.81 10.98
C LYS A 167 11.58 -8.89 12.20
N ARG A 168 11.40 -8.04 13.19
CA ARG A 168 12.22 -8.02 14.42
C ARG A 168 11.99 -9.20 15.36
N SER A 169 10.92 -9.94 15.18
CA SER A 169 10.60 -11.11 16.00
C SER A 169 11.29 -12.39 15.52
N MET A 170 11.84 -12.38 14.31
CA MET A 170 12.64 -13.48 13.77
C MET A 170 14.05 -13.47 14.36
N ARG A 171 14.48 -14.61 14.89
CA ARG A 171 15.75 -14.72 15.66
C ARG A 171 16.51 -16.01 15.40
N ALA A 172 16.31 -16.66 14.26
CA ALA A 172 17.08 -17.83 13.89
C ALA A 172 18.58 -17.51 13.87
N LYS A 173 19.39 -18.38 14.51
CA LYS A 173 20.83 -18.10 14.70
C LYS A 173 21.70 -18.77 13.65
N ASP A 174 21.27 -19.90 13.14
CA ASP A 174 22.13 -20.81 12.35
C ASP A 174 22.06 -20.55 10.84
N VAL A 175 21.13 -19.71 10.40
CA VAL A 175 20.88 -19.39 9.00
C VAL A 175 20.68 -17.88 8.80
N GLN A 176 20.82 -17.42 7.58
CA GLN A 176 20.54 -16.02 7.24
C GLN A 176 19.05 -15.70 7.50
N THR A 177 18.80 -14.61 8.20
CA THR A 177 17.43 -14.10 8.35
C THR A 177 17.10 -13.16 7.21
N LEU A 178 16.02 -13.45 6.49
CA LEU A 178 15.55 -12.68 5.34
C LEU A 178 14.10 -12.22 5.55
N SER A 179 13.76 -11.06 5.03
CA SER A 179 12.38 -10.61 4.90
C SER A 179 12.10 -10.34 3.44
N ILE A 180 11.17 -11.07 2.85
CA ILE A 180 10.81 -10.97 1.43
C ILE A 180 9.43 -10.35 1.32
N ILE A 181 9.30 -9.28 0.53
CA ILE A 181 8.03 -8.64 0.22
C ILE A 181 7.78 -8.76 -1.28
N VAL A 182 6.71 -9.43 -1.64
CA VAL A 182 6.22 -9.52 -3.02
C VAL A 182 5.03 -8.60 -3.17
N PHE A 183 5.07 -7.71 -4.15
CA PHE A 183 4.01 -6.71 -4.32
C PHE A 183 3.89 -6.21 -5.76
N ASN A 184 2.68 -5.75 -6.09
CA ASN A 184 2.46 -4.88 -7.23
C ASN A 184 2.59 -3.44 -6.77
N PRO A 185 3.42 -2.59 -7.42
CA PRO A 185 3.68 -1.24 -6.93
C PRO A 185 2.40 -0.44 -6.68
N PRO A 186 2.17 0.01 -5.44
CA PRO A 186 1.01 0.84 -5.06
C PRO A 186 1.19 2.30 -5.49
N THR A 187 0.56 3.24 -4.79
CA THR A 187 0.81 4.67 -4.98
C THR A 187 2.10 5.10 -4.29
N VAL A 188 2.67 6.22 -4.72
CA VAL A 188 3.87 6.82 -4.10
C VAL A 188 3.64 7.25 -2.64
N ASP A 189 2.39 7.41 -2.21
CA ASP A 189 2.03 7.71 -0.82
C ASP A 189 2.07 6.48 0.10
N HIS A 190 2.27 5.29 -0.47
CA HIS A 190 2.34 4.06 0.31
C HIS A 190 3.69 3.93 1.03
N TRP A 191 3.70 3.33 2.23
CA TRP A 191 4.91 3.18 3.04
C TRP A 191 6.03 2.40 2.33
N LEU A 192 5.71 1.47 1.43
CA LEU A 192 6.71 0.75 0.61
C LEU A 192 7.54 1.73 -0.23
N TYR A 193 6.90 2.72 -0.83
CA TYR A 193 7.63 3.75 -1.59
C TYR A 193 8.48 4.60 -0.66
N ALA A 194 7.89 5.16 0.39
CA ALA A 194 8.59 6.04 1.33
C ALA A 194 9.78 5.37 2.04
N GLN A 195 9.70 4.06 2.31
CA GLN A 195 10.79 3.36 3.02
C GLN A 195 11.89 2.81 2.10
N PHE A 196 11.58 2.50 0.85
CA PHE A 196 12.50 1.76 0.00
C PHE A 196 12.78 2.41 -1.37
N TYR A 197 11.95 3.35 -1.82
CA TYR A 197 12.05 3.90 -3.18
C TYR A 197 12.24 5.42 -3.24
N GLU A 198 12.41 6.13 -2.12
CA GLU A 198 12.67 7.58 -2.16
C GLU A 198 13.96 7.92 -2.92
N ASP A 199 14.98 7.08 -2.76
CA ASP A 199 16.31 7.23 -3.38
C ASP A 199 16.66 6.07 -4.33
N VAL A 200 15.67 5.28 -4.74
CA VAL A 200 15.80 4.16 -5.68
C VAL A 200 14.82 4.34 -6.83
N THR A 201 15.32 4.35 -8.04
CA THR A 201 14.47 4.45 -9.23
C THR A 201 13.56 3.20 -9.33
N PRO A 202 12.23 3.36 -9.48
CA PRO A 202 11.36 2.23 -9.77
C PRO A 202 11.83 1.44 -11.00
N GLY A 203 11.82 0.11 -10.89
CA GLY A 203 12.37 -0.76 -11.93
C GLY A 203 13.85 -1.12 -11.73
N PHE A 204 14.49 -0.63 -10.66
CA PHE A 204 15.88 -1.00 -10.34
C PHE A 204 15.97 -2.47 -9.95
N ASN A 205 16.97 -3.16 -10.49
CA ASN A 205 17.40 -4.51 -10.12
C ASN A 205 18.82 -4.44 -9.56
N GLY A 206 19.03 -4.97 -8.35
CA GLY A 206 20.34 -4.95 -7.69
C GLY A 206 20.25 -4.79 -6.17
N ILE A 207 21.40 -4.57 -5.53
CA ILE A 207 21.51 -4.47 -4.08
C ILE A 207 21.79 -3.01 -3.68
N LYS A 208 21.01 -2.49 -2.73
CA LYS A 208 21.26 -1.19 -2.09
C LYS A 208 20.86 -1.24 -0.62
N ASN A 209 21.71 -0.76 0.28
CA ASN A 209 21.43 -0.66 1.72
C ASN A 209 20.92 -1.99 2.35
N LYS A 210 21.56 -3.12 2.05
CA LYS A 210 21.18 -4.48 2.50
C LYS A 210 19.80 -4.94 1.98
N THR A 211 19.28 -4.26 0.99
CA THR A 211 18.02 -4.63 0.32
C THR A 211 18.33 -5.07 -1.10
N LEU A 212 17.89 -6.27 -1.44
CA LEU A 212 17.88 -6.77 -2.81
C LEU A 212 16.57 -6.35 -3.46
N TYR A 213 16.66 -5.63 -4.57
CA TYR A 213 15.54 -5.21 -5.39
C TYR A 213 15.46 -6.12 -6.62
N ILE A 214 14.31 -6.71 -6.82
CA ILE A 214 13.96 -7.51 -8.01
C ILE A 214 12.70 -6.91 -8.59
N HIS A 215 12.82 -6.33 -9.77
CA HIS A 215 11.68 -5.83 -10.52
C HIS A 215 11.53 -6.62 -11.81
N SER A 216 10.33 -7.17 -12.02
CA SER A 216 10.03 -8.00 -13.17
C SER A 216 8.75 -7.58 -13.86
N THR A 217 8.69 -7.88 -15.15
CA THR A 217 7.55 -7.63 -16.04
C THR A 217 7.12 -8.94 -16.71
N TYR A 218 6.03 -8.91 -17.47
CA TYR A 218 5.62 -10.06 -18.28
C TYR A 218 6.68 -10.44 -19.34
N LEU A 219 7.53 -9.50 -19.75
CA LEU A 219 8.63 -9.77 -20.71
C LEU A 219 9.69 -10.67 -20.09
N ASP A 220 9.93 -10.54 -18.79
CA ASP A 220 10.85 -11.40 -18.05
C ASP A 220 10.27 -12.81 -17.84
N ASN A 221 8.95 -12.94 -17.74
CA ASN A 221 8.29 -14.24 -17.64
C ASN A 221 8.30 -15.01 -18.97
N GLY A 222 8.33 -14.29 -20.08
CA GLY A 222 8.34 -14.85 -21.42
C GLY A 222 6.95 -15.30 -21.93
N LYS A 223 6.82 -15.32 -23.26
CA LYS A 223 5.57 -15.73 -23.93
C LYS A 223 5.19 -17.17 -23.61
N GLU A 224 6.17 -18.03 -23.49
CA GLU A 224 6.01 -19.46 -23.26
C GLU A 224 5.34 -19.80 -21.90
N ASN A 225 5.39 -18.88 -20.95
CA ASN A 225 4.78 -19.02 -19.62
C ASN A 225 3.44 -18.28 -19.49
N MET A 226 2.89 -17.80 -20.59
CA MET A 226 1.65 -17.04 -20.63
C MET A 226 0.65 -17.64 -21.63
N THR A 227 -0.63 -17.29 -21.45
CA THR A 227 -1.63 -17.59 -22.48
C THR A 227 -1.45 -16.65 -23.68
N ASP A 228 -1.72 -17.13 -24.88
CA ASP A 228 -1.68 -16.28 -26.07
C ASP A 228 -2.61 -15.07 -25.96
N ALA A 229 -3.75 -15.23 -25.27
CA ALA A 229 -4.71 -14.15 -25.05
C ALA A 229 -4.10 -13.00 -24.21
N ASN A 230 -3.51 -13.33 -23.06
CA ASN A 230 -2.88 -12.32 -22.18
C ASN A 230 -1.68 -11.68 -22.88
N TRP A 231 -0.84 -12.49 -23.55
CA TRP A 231 0.30 -11.94 -24.28
C TRP A 231 -0.13 -10.93 -25.33
N ASN A 232 -1.09 -11.29 -26.18
CA ASN A 232 -1.58 -10.40 -27.23
C ASN A 232 -2.23 -9.13 -26.68
N GLU A 233 -2.99 -9.25 -25.59
CA GLU A 233 -3.57 -8.09 -24.89
C GLU A 233 -2.46 -7.12 -24.43
N TYR A 234 -1.39 -7.64 -23.82
CA TYR A 234 -0.29 -6.80 -23.33
C TYR A 234 0.51 -6.16 -24.45
N GLU A 235 0.71 -6.87 -25.56
CA GLU A 235 1.35 -6.30 -26.75
C GLU A 235 0.49 -5.20 -27.42
N ASP A 236 -0.84 -5.31 -27.38
CA ASP A 236 -1.72 -4.24 -27.86
C ASP A 236 -1.69 -3.02 -26.92
N LEU A 237 -1.70 -3.23 -25.61
CA LEU A 237 -1.49 -2.16 -24.63
C LEU A 237 -0.12 -1.49 -24.79
N ARG A 238 0.92 -2.25 -25.12
CA ARG A 238 2.27 -1.73 -25.41
C ARG A 238 2.29 -0.79 -26.61
N LYS A 239 1.60 -1.13 -27.70
CA LYS A 239 1.49 -0.25 -28.88
C LYS A 239 0.88 1.11 -28.51
N ASP A 240 -0.21 1.09 -27.73
CA ASP A 240 -0.87 2.30 -27.26
C ASP A 240 0.02 3.11 -26.30
N TYR A 241 0.80 2.43 -25.46
CA TYR A 241 1.79 3.04 -24.56
C TYR A 241 2.88 3.77 -25.35
N GLU A 242 3.46 3.12 -26.37
CA GLU A 242 4.48 3.70 -27.24
C GLU A 242 3.92 4.87 -28.07
N LEU A 243 2.70 4.74 -28.59
CA LEU A 243 2.00 5.81 -29.28
C LEU A 243 1.81 7.04 -28.37
N TYR A 244 1.37 6.82 -27.12
CA TYR A 244 1.20 7.90 -26.14
C TYR A 244 2.52 8.60 -25.82
N LEU A 245 3.63 7.87 -25.63
CA LEU A 245 4.94 8.44 -25.35
C LEU A 245 5.45 9.31 -26.51
N ASN A 246 5.28 8.85 -27.76
CA ASN A 246 5.81 9.47 -28.96
C ASN A 246 4.96 10.65 -29.47
N THR A 247 3.72 10.81 -28.99
CA THR A 247 2.84 11.90 -29.41
C THR A 247 3.15 13.16 -28.58
N LYS A 248 3.44 14.30 -29.26
CA LYS A 248 3.69 15.60 -28.58
C LYS A 248 2.42 16.15 -27.97
N ASP A 249 1.36 16.23 -28.75
CA ASP A 249 0.08 16.85 -28.38
C ASP A 249 -0.90 15.79 -27.88
N LYS A 250 -0.72 15.37 -26.64
CA LYS A 250 -1.46 14.24 -26.03
C LYS A 250 -2.98 14.46 -25.95
N TYR A 251 -3.42 15.72 -25.94
CA TYR A 251 -4.85 16.08 -25.96
C TYR A 251 -5.57 15.70 -27.27
N LEU A 252 -4.83 15.44 -28.34
CA LEU A 252 -5.37 14.96 -29.63
C LEU A 252 -5.64 13.45 -29.62
N LEU A 253 -5.06 12.73 -28.67
CA LEU A 253 -5.24 11.28 -28.57
C LEU A 253 -6.62 10.92 -27.99
N PRO A 254 -7.25 9.85 -28.50
CA PRO A 254 -8.44 9.29 -27.89
C PRO A 254 -8.20 8.96 -26.40
N LYS A 255 -9.20 9.20 -25.52
CA LYS A 255 -9.11 8.86 -24.09
C LYS A 255 -8.75 7.40 -23.83
N LYS A 256 -9.10 6.50 -24.75
CA LYS A 256 -8.73 5.08 -24.68
C LYS A 256 -7.21 4.90 -24.65
N ILE A 257 -6.47 5.63 -25.49
CA ILE A 257 -4.98 5.54 -25.55
C ILE A 257 -4.36 5.98 -24.22
N GLU A 258 -4.87 7.06 -23.63
CA GLU A 258 -4.40 7.49 -22.30
C GLU A 258 -4.72 6.44 -21.21
N SER A 259 -5.90 5.82 -21.27
CA SER A 259 -6.27 4.74 -20.36
C SER A 259 -5.34 3.54 -20.51
N ASN A 260 -5.11 3.09 -21.74
CA ASN A 260 -4.25 1.96 -22.05
C ASN A 260 -2.79 2.25 -21.68
N PHE A 261 -2.30 3.49 -21.90
CA PHE A 261 -0.99 3.94 -21.42
C PHE A 261 -0.86 3.77 -19.89
N LYS A 262 -1.85 4.22 -19.11
CA LYS A 262 -1.85 4.08 -17.66
C LYS A 262 -1.90 2.63 -17.22
N GLU A 263 -2.72 1.83 -17.88
CA GLU A 263 -2.84 0.39 -17.61
C GLU A 263 -1.53 -0.34 -17.84
N TYR A 264 -0.93 -0.17 -19.01
CA TYR A 264 0.35 -0.79 -19.35
C TYR A 264 1.46 -0.35 -18.37
N LYS A 265 1.61 0.96 -18.15
CA LYS A 265 2.65 1.51 -17.28
C LYS A 265 2.56 1.00 -15.84
N TYR A 266 1.35 0.95 -15.29
CA TYR A 266 1.17 0.74 -13.87
C TYR A 266 0.78 -0.69 -13.48
N LYS A 267 0.01 -1.39 -14.34
CA LYS A 267 -0.42 -2.76 -14.04
C LYS A 267 0.46 -3.81 -14.69
N ILE A 268 0.92 -3.56 -15.93
CA ILE A 268 1.68 -4.54 -16.71
C ILE A 268 3.17 -4.38 -16.46
N LEU A 269 3.71 -3.17 -16.54
CA LEU A 269 5.11 -2.91 -16.22
C LEU A 269 5.40 -2.75 -14.72
N GLY A 270 4.38 -2.61 -13.87
CA GLY A 270 4.58 -2.47 -12.42
C GLY A 270 5.19 -1.15 -11.99
N GLY A 271 4.70 -0.03 -12.53
CA GLY A 271 5.11 1.31 -12.08
C GLY A 271 4.34 1.78 -10.85
N PHE A 272 4.98 2.58 -9.99
CA PHE A 272 4.28 3.28 -8.91
C PHE A 272 3.36 4.37 -9.46
N ARG A 273 2.17 4.50 -8.87
CA ARG A 273 1.15 5.47 -9.29
C ARG A 273 1.23 6.74 -8.46
N LEU A 274 0.95 7.88 -9.07
CA LEU A 274 0.79 9.13 -8.32
C LEU A 274 -0.54 9.18 -7.54
N LYS A 275 -1.58 8.48 -8.02
CA LYS A 275 -2.88 8.34 -7.35
C LYS A 275 -3.53 7.00 -7.68
N ALA A 276 -4.39 6.52 -6.78
CA ALA A 276 -5.10 5.25 -6.95
C ALA A 276 -6.09 5.32 -8.12
N GLU A 277 -6.46 4.15 -8.65
CA GLU A 277 -7.55 4.06 -9.61
C GLU A 277 -8.90 4.19 -8.92
N GLY A 278 -9.85 4.86 -9.58
CA GLY A 278 -11.20 5.01 -9.05
C GLY A 278 -11.27 5.89 -7.80
N VAL A 279 -10.40 6.93 -7.72
CA VAL A 279 -10.50 7.91 -6.64
C VAL A 279 -11.86 8.61 -6.64
N VAL A 280 -12.40 8.81 -5.46
CA VAL A 280 -13.73 9.41 -5.26
C VAL A 280 -13.73 10.89 -5.59
N ILE A 281 -12.66 11.60 -5.24
CA ILE A 281 -12.52 13.05 -5.42
C ILE A 281 -11.30 13.32 -6.30
N SER A 282 -11.54 13.72 -7.55
CA SER A 282 -10.50 13.98 -8.55
C SER A 282 -10.44 15.44 -9.03
N ASN A 283 -11.42 16.25 -8.65
CA ASN A 283 -11.65 17.64 -9.08
C ASN A 283 -10.96 18.64 -8.16
N TRP A 284 -9.68 18.45 -7.89
CA TRP A 284 -8.89 19.30 -7.03
C TRP A 284 -7.55 19.71 -7.66
N SER A 285 -7.02 20.83 -7.19
CA SER A 285 -5.69 21.35 -7.55
C SER A 285 -4.99 21.94 -6.33
N MET A 286 -3.66 22.00 -6.37
CA MET A 286 -2.87 22.72 -5.37
C MET A 286 -2.99 24.23 -5.58
N GLY A 287 -3.03 25.00 -4.50
CA GLY A 287 -3.08 26.44 -4.58
C GLY A 287 -2.98 27.12 -3.21
N LYS A 288 -3.00 28.42 -3.20
CA LYS A 288 -2.95 29.17 -1.94
C LYS A 288 -4.33 29.17 -1.26
N PHE A 289 -4.35 28.96 0.05
CA PHE A 289 -5.53 29.21 0.86
C PHE A 289 -5.69 30.72 1.06
N ASN A 290 -6.34 31.36 0.11
CA ASN A 290 -6.59 32.80 0.14
C ASN A 290 -8.10 33.11 0.05
N PRO A 291 -8.83 32.95 1.16
CA PRO A 291 -10.28 33.12 1.20
C PRO A 291 -10.72 34.61 1.13
N ASP A 292 -9.79 35.59 1.22
CA ASP A 292 -9.98 37.04 1.21
C ASP A 292 -11.26 37.53 1.92
N THR A 293 -12.39 37.50 1.21
CA THR A 293 -13.70 37.96 1.74
C THR A 293 -14.64 36.81 2.10
N LEU A 294 -14.21 35.56 1.96
CA LEU A 294 -15.05 34.41 2.25
C LEU A 294 -15.04 34.09 3.75
N GLN A 295 -16.18 33.67 4.24
CA GLN A 295 -16.29 33.17 5.60
C GLN A 295 -15.56 31.81 5.74
N ILE A 296 -14.62 31.73 6.70
CA ILE A 296 -13.95 30.51 7.04
C ILE A 296 -14.75 29.79 8.13
N SER A 297 -14.97 28.51 7.94
CA SER A 297 -15.46 27.58 8.95
C SER A 297 -14.58 26.34 8.98
N TYR A 298 -14.73 25.48 9.99
CA TYR A 298 -13.82 24.37 10.21
C TYR A 298 -14.58 23.05 10.23
N GLY A 299 -13.96 22.01 9.69
CA GLY A 299 -14.46 20.64 9.77
C GLY A 299 -13.57 19.82 10.69
N GLN A 300 -14.16 18.96 11.52
CA GLN A 300 -13.43 18.11 12.46
C GLN A 300 -13.96 16.67 12.46
N ASP A 301 -13.04 15.71 12.36
CA ASP A 301 -13.29 14.29 12.55
C ASP A 301 -12.47 13.78 13.73
N TYR A 302 -12.98 12.78 14.46
CA TYR A 302 -12.35 12.29 15.67
C TYR A 302 -11.87 10.86 15.51
N GLY A 303 -10.57 10.66 15.72
CA GLY A 303 -9.95 9.37 15.95
C GLY A 303 -9.20 9.35 17.27
N PHE A 304 -8.92 8.18 17.79
CA PHE A 304 -8.20 8.05 19.06
C PHE A 304 -6.96 7.15 18.95
N SER A 305 -7.11 5.87 18.72
CA SER A 305 -5.99 4.92 18.81
C SER A 305 -5.14 4.87 17.55
N ASN A 306 -5.69 4.42 16.44
CA ASN A 306 -4.98 4.30 15.16
C ASN A 306 -5.38 5.41 14.19
N ASP A 307 -6.63 5.86 14.29
CA ASP A 307 -7.20 6.88 13.43
C ASP A 307 -6.85 8.27 13.95
N PRO A 308 -6.47 9.20 13.07
CA PRO A 308 -6.13 10.56 13.47
C PRO A 308 -7.38 11.37 13.82
N THR A 309 -7.28 12.23 14.82
CA THR A 309 -8.16 13.38 14.93
C THR A 309 -7.72 14.41 13.92
N THR A 310 -8.65 14.94 13.14
CA THR A 310 -8.38 15.89 12.05
C THR A 310 -9.09 17.22 12.25
N LEU A 311 -8.53 18.29 11.69
CA LEU A 311 -9.13 19.61 11.64
C LEU A 311 -8.77 20.28 10.31
N VAL A 312 -9.77 20.80 9.58
CA VAL A 312 -9.58 21.46 8.29
C VAL A 312 -10.25 22.82 8.30
N ALA A 313 -9.55 23.86 7.83
CA ALA A 313 -10.18 25.13 7.49
C ALA A 313 -10.81 25.05 6.09
N VAL A 314 -12.05 25.51 5.97
CA VAL A 314 -12.84 25.45 4.74
C VAL A 314 -13.42 26.83 4.45
N ALA A 315 -13.28 27.27 3.20
CA ALA A 315 -13.96 28.46 2.69
C ALA A 315 -14.65 28.12 1.37
N ILE A 316 -15.91 28.53 1.20
CA ILE A 316 -16.75 28.15 0.04
C ILE A 316 -17.12 29.36 -0.76
N ASP A 317 -16.66 29.45 -2.01
CA ASP A 317 -17.13 30.41 -3.00
C ASP A 317 -18.24 29.78 -3.86
N LYS A 318 -19.49 30.03 -3.44
CA LYS A 318 -20.69 29.53 -4.16
C LYS A 318 -20.78 30.06 -5.58
N LYS A 319 -20.33 31.29 -5.82
CA LYS A 319 -20.41 31.94 -7.13
C LYS A 319 -19.42 31.36 -8.13
N LYS A 320 -18.19 31.10 -7.68
CA LYS A 320 -17.14 30.50 -8.52
C LYS A 320 -17.15 29.00 -8.49
N ARG A 321 -18.03 28.37 -7.67
CA ARG A 321 -18.08 26.92 -7.42
C ARG A 321 -16.71 26.36 -6.99
N LYS A 322 -16.06 27.05 -6.02
CA LYS A 322 -14.77 26.65 -5.47
C LYS A 322 -14.83 26.43 -3.96
N ILE A 323 -14.14 25.40 -3.50
CA ILE A 323 -13.93 25.10 -2.09
C ILE A 323 -12.43 25.18 -1.82
N TYR A 324 -12.04 26.06 -0.92
CA TYR A 324 -10.65 26.17 -0.46
C TYR A 324 -10.50 25.39 0.83
N VAL A 325 -9.49 24.52 0.91
CA VAL A 325 -9.23 23.66 2.08
C VAL A 325 -7.78 23.78 2.53
N LYS A 326 -7.60 23.79 3.85
CA LYS A 326 -6.30 23.84 4.50
C LYS A 326 -6.27 22.89 5.69
N GLU A 327 -5.31 21.98 5.70
CA GLU A 327 -5.06 21.07 6.82
C GLU A 327 -4.51 21.86 8.02
N LEU A 328 -5.09 21.63 9.19
CA LEU A 328 -4.67 22.26 10.44
C LEU A 328 -4.23 21.21 11.48
N LEU A 329 -4.79 20.00 11.42
CA LEU A 329 -4.48 18.91 12.31
C LEU A 329 -4.68 17.56 11.62
N TYR A 330 -3.72 16.68 11.82
CA TYR A 330 -3.80 15.25 11.47
C TYR A 330 -2.94 14.46 12.47
N LYS A 331 -3.56 14.02 13.57
CA LYS A 331 -2.79 13.37 14.66
C LYS A 331 -3.65 12.42 15.50
N PRO A 332 -3.19 11.16 15.75
CA PRO A 332 -3.83 10.24 16.70
C PRO A 332 -3.46 10.58 18.15
N HIS A 333 -4.09 9.89 19.08
CA HIS A 333 -3.80 9.89 20.53
C HIS A 333 -3.91 11.26 21.21
N LEU A 334 -4.85 12.10 20.79
CA LEU A 334 -5.09 13.39 21.43
C LEU A 334 -6.16 13.27 22.53
N THR A 335 -5.90 13.91 23.68
CA THR A 335 -6.90 14.10 24.72
C THR A 335 -7.86 15.24 24.36
N THR A 336 -9.06 15.27 24.97
CA THR A 336 -10.06 16.34 24.77
C THR A 336 -9.46 17.73 25.02
N SER A 337 -8.60 17.87 26.04
CA SER A 337 -7.97 19.17 26.34
C SER A 337 -7.01 19.61 25.25
N GLN A 338 -6.20 18.69 24.73
CA GLN A 338 -5.29 18.97 23.62
C GLN A 338 -6.04 19.35 22.35
N ILE A 339 -7.15 18.65 22.02
CA ILE A 339 -8.01 19.01 20.89
C ILE A 339 -8.59 20.41 21.09
N ALA A 340 -9.12 20.74 22.26
CA ALA A 340 -9.67 22.05 22.55
C ALA A 340 -8.62 23.18 22.44
N ASP A 341 -7.40 22.94 22.90
CA ASP A 341 -6.32 23.92 22.81
C ASP A 341 -5.87 24.16 21.35
N ILE A 342 -5.79 23.09 20.55
CA ILE A 342 -5.52 23.18 19.11
C ILE A 342 -6.64 23.94 18.39
N ASN A 343 -7.90 23.59 18.68
CA ASN A 343 -9.08 24.28 18.13
C ASN A 343 -9.08 25.77 18.49
N ARG A 344 -8.77 26.12 19.74
CA ARG A 344 -8.69 27.52 20.19
C ARG A 344 -7.61 28.29 19.43
N LYS A 345 -6.45 27.67 19.22
CA LYS A 345 -5.32 28.26 18.50
C LYS A 345 -5.66 28.53 17.03
N HIS A 346 -6.32 27.60 16.36
CA HIS A 346 -6.54 27.66 14.91
C HIS A 346 -7.89 28.27 14.52
N CYS A 347 -8.92 28.01 15.28
CA CYS A 347 -10.30 28.42 14.94
C CYS A 347 -10.74 29.72 15.61
N GLY A 348 -10.17 30.06 16.77
CA GLY A 348 -10.61 31.22 17.56
C GLY A 348 -12.11 31.12 17.90
N ARG A 349 -12.91 32.07 17.37
CA ARG A 349 -14.39 32.07 17.49
C ARG A 349 -15.11 31.47 16.28
N GLY A 350 -14.37 31.00 15.29
CA GLY A 350 -14.93 30.41 14.08
C GLY A 350 -15.73 29.14 14.35
N LEU A 351 -16.71 28.88 13.50
CA LEU A 351 -17.59 27.72 13.61
C LEU A 351 -16.84 26.44 13.25
N ILE A 352 -16.89 25.46 14.15
CA ILE A 352 -16.39 24.08 13.92
C ILE A 352 -17.59 23.17 13.73
N VAL A 353 -17.64 22.46 12.60
CA VAL A 353 -18.63 21.42 12.32
C VAL A 353 -17.97 20.07 12.51
N ALA A 354 -18.39 19.34 13.51
CA ALA A 354 -17.71 18.11 13.95
C ALA A 354 -18.54 16.86 13.67
N ASP A 355 -17.86 15.72 13.65
CA ASP A 355 -18.54 14.41 13.60
C ASP A 355 -19.52 14.25 14.75
N SER A 356 -20.78 13.91 14.44
CA SER A 356 -21.85 13.70 15.43
C SER A 356 -21.76 12.36 16.17
N ALA A 357 -20.85 11.47 15.80
CA ALA A 357 -20.65 10.18 16.48
C ALA A 357 -20.09 10.34 17.92
N GLU A 358 -19.42 11.48 18.20
CA GLU A 358 -18.79 11.77 19.50
C GLU A 358 -19.47 12.94 20.24
N PRO A 359 -20.76 12.81 20.63
CA PRO A 359 -21.53 13.93 21.23
C PRO A 359 -20.97 14.40 22.56
N ARG A 360 -20.40 13.48 23.36
CA ARG A 360 -19.75 13.80 24.64
C ARG A 360 -18.53 14.69 24.42
N LEU A 361 -17.66 14.35 23.47
CA LEU A 361 -16.46 15.08 23.16
C LEU A 361 -16.79 16.50 22.65
N ILE A 362 -17.81 16.61 21.78
CA ILE A 362 -18.32 17.90 21.29
C ILE A 362 -18.79 18.76 22.47
N THR A 363 -19.59 18.20 23.40
CA THR A 363 -20.08 18.92 24.57
C THR A 363 -18.94 19.39 25.47
N GLU A 364 -17.95 18.55 25.74
CA GLU A 364 -16.77 18.91 26.54
C GLU A 364 -15.97 20.06 25.89
N ILE A 365 -15.80 20.04 24.57
CA ILE A 365 -15.10 21.09 23.81
C ILE A 365 -15.91 22.39 23.79
N ALA A 366 -17.25 22.32 23.61
CA ALA A 366 -18.14 23.46 23.68
C ALA A 366 -18.11 24.13 25.05
N ASN A 367 -18.12 23.35 26.15
CA ASN A 367 -18.04 23.85 27.52
C ASN A 367 -16.71 24.58 27.81
N LYS A 368 -15.68 24.35 27.01
CA LYS A 368 -14.41 25.10 27.04
C LYS A 368 -14.48 26.43 26.25
N GLY A 369 -15.66 26.84 25.80
CA GLY A 369 -15.93 28.12 25.12
C GLY A 369 -15.66 28.13 23.61
N LEU A 370 -15.61 26.98 22.97
CA LEU A 370 -15.43 26.86 21.54
C LEU A 370 -16.77 26.78 20.81
N ASN A 371 -16.86 27.43 19.64
CA ASN A 371 -18.05 27.41 18.79
C ASN A 371 -18.07 26.16 17.93
N ILE A 372 -18.56 25.05 18.48
CA ILE A 372 -18.56 23.72 17.86
C ILE A 372 -19.97 23.13 17.85
N ILE A 373 -20.35 22.53 16.74
CA ILE A 373 -21.66 21.87 16.56
C ILE A 373 -21.50 20.51 15.87
N PRO A 374 -22.37 19.54 16.17
CA PRO A 374 -22.41 18.28 15.44
C PRO A 374 -23.03 18.44 14.05
N VAL A 375 -22.47 17.78 13.05
CA VAL A 375 -23.12 17.63 11.74
C VAL A 375 -24.32 16.68 11.84
N LYS A 376 -25.44 16.99 11.21
CA LYS A 376 -26.55 16.03 11.09
C LYS A 376 -26.28 15.02 9.97
N LYS A 377 -26.39 13.74 10.27
CA LYS A 377 -26.11 12.63 9.33
C LYS A 377 -27.39 11.84 8.99
N PRO A 378 -28.36 12.39 8.25
CA PRO A 378 -29.51 11.61 7.79
C PRO A 378 -29.06 10.49 6.82
N PRO A 379 -29.88 9.44 6.60
CA PRO A 379 -29.59 8.44 5.59
C PRO A 379 -29.25 9.08 4.24
N GLY A 380 -28.19 8.59 3.59
CA GLY A 380 -27.68 9.13 2.33
C GLY A 380 -26.78 10.38 2.45
N SER A 381 -26.53 10.90 3.65
CA SER A 381 -25.70 12.10 3.85
C SER A 381 -24.25 11.93 3.38
N ILE A 382 -23.69 10.72 3.43
CA ILE A 382 -22.33 10.44 2.93
C ILE A 382 -22.29 10.69 1.42
N SER A 383 -23.17 10.01 0.66
CA SER A 383 -23.21 10.18 -0.81
C SER A 383 -23.57 11.62 -1.21
N ALA A 384 -24.50 12.26 -0.52
CA ALA A 384 -24.84 13.65 -0.77
C ALA A 384 -23.67 14.60 -0.51
N GLY A 385 -22.93 14.38 0.57
CA GLY A 385 -21.73 15.18 0.88
C GLY A 385 -20.60 14.98 -0.15
N VAL A 386 -20.38 13.74 -0.59
CA VAL A 386 -19.40 13.43 -1.65
C VAL A 386 -19.81 14.09 -2.97
N MET A 387 -21.09 14.02 -3.36
CA MET A 387 -21.58 14.69 -4.57
C MET A 387 -21.35 16.20 -4.50
N LEU A 388 -21.56 16.84 -3.35
CA LEU A 388 -21.25 18.27 -3.16
C LEU A 388 -19.76 18.56 -3.35
N LEU A 389 -18.86 17.69 -2.86
CA LEU A 389 -17.42 17.85 -3.10
C LEU A 389 -17.07 17.69 -4.58
N GLN A 390 -17.72 16.75 -5.28
CA GLN A 390 -17.50 16.53 -6.71
C GLN A 390 -18.06 17.64 -7.59
N ASP A 391 -19.05 18.38 -7.10
CA ASP A 391 -19.70 19.49 -7.80
C ASP A 391 -18.88 20.79 -7.81
N PHE A 392 -17.87 20.92 -6.98
CA PHE A 392 -17.04 22.11 -6.82
C PHE A 392 -15.58 21.80 -7.22
N GLU A 393 -14.85 22.79 -7.74
CA GLU A 393 -13.39 22.72 -7.82
C GLU A 393 -12.80 22.90 -6.42
N ILE A 394 -11.96 21.96 -5.97
CA ILE A 394 -11.34 22.02 -4.65
C ILE A 394 -9.91 22.53 -4.79
N VAL A 395 -9.60 23.62 -4.08
CA VAL A 395 -8.25 24.20 -4.00
C VAL A 395 -7.64 23.78 -2.67
N VAL A 396 -6.61 22.94 -2.72
CA VAL A 396 -5.89 22.42 -1.56
C VAL A 396 -4.66 23.28 -1.30
N GLU A 397 -4.49 23.76 -0.08
CA GLU A 397 -3.32 24.56 0.32
C GLU A 397 -2.02 23.74 0.23
N GLU A 398 -0.95 24.37 -0.23
CA GLU A 398 0.31 23.74 -0.65
C GLU A 398 0.99 22.86 0.42
N ASN A 399 0.77 23.13 1.72
CA ASN A 399 1.33 22.32 2.82
C ASN A 399 0.36 21.26 3.38
N SER A 400 -0.80 21.08 2.75
CA SER A 400 -1.84 20.13 3.20
C SER A 400 -1.62 18.73 2.64
N ASN A 401 -0.47 18.14 2.97
CA ASN A 401 0.00 16.88 2.38
C ASN A 401 -0.92 15.68 2.68
N ASN A 402 -1.53 15.63 3.88
CA ASN A 402 -2.42 14.52 4.20
C ASN A 402 -3.77 14.65 3.46
N ILE A 403 -4.27 15.86 3.16
CA ILE A 403 -5.43 16.04 2.28
C ILE A 403 -5.13 15.49 0.88
N VAL A 404 -3.95 15.83 0.32
CA VAL A 404 -3.51 15.32 -0.98
C VAL A 404 -3.41 13.81 -0.98
N LYS A 405 -2.82 13.24 0.08
CA LYS A 405 -2.71 11.80 0.25
C LYS A 405 -4.08 11.11 0.27
N GLU A 406 -5.04 11.64 1.03
CA GLU A 406 -6.39 11.07 1.09
C GLU A 406 -7.12 11.22 -0.25
N PHE A 407 -7.08 12.37 -0.92
CA PHE A 407 -7.69 12.54 -2.24
C PHE A 407 -7.09 11.62 -3.31
N ASN A 408 -5.82 11.29 -3.20
CA ASN A 408 -5.16 10.36 -4.13
C ASN A 408 -5.48 8.89 -3.87
N ASN A 409 -5.94 8.54 -2.66
CA ASN A 409 -6.06 7.14 -2.24
C ASN A 409 -7.45 6.72 -1.78
N HIS A 410 -8.38 7.66 -1.53
CA HIS A 410 -9.77 7.34 -1.21
C HIS A 410 -10.52 6.88 -2.46
N ILE A 411 -10.91 5.61 -2.50
CA ILE A 411 -11.48 4.95 -3.68
C ILE A 411 -12.86 4.35 -3.39
N TYR A 412 -13.62 4.11 -4.46
CA TYR A 412 -14.83 3.31 -4.37
C TYR A 412 -14.51 1.87 -3.95
N ALA A 413 -15.41 1.23 -3.18
CA ALA A 413 -15.20 -0.13 -2.69
C ALA A 413 -15.08 -1.14 -3.83
N ASP A 414 -15.92 -1.00 -4.87
CA ASP A 414 -15.90 -1.81 -6.08
C ASP A 414 -16.14 -0.95 -7.31
N LYS A 415 -15.73 -1.42 -8.48
CA LYS A 415 -15.96 -0.76 -9.76
C LYS A 415 -17.46 -0.63 -10.01
N GLY A 416 -17.96 0.60 -10.06
CA GLY A 416 -19.40 0.89 -10.20
C GLY A 416 -20.20 0.90 -8.89
N SER A 417 -19.56 0.68 -7.75
CA SER A 417 -20.17 0.80 -6.42
C SER A 417 -20.52 2.25 -6.07
N LYS A 418 -21.54 2.40 -5.20
CA LYS A 418 -21.84 3.68 -4.53
C LYS A 418 -21.29 3.74 -3.11
N THR A 419 -20.58 2.70 -2.68
CA THR A 419 -19.92 2.61 -1.38
C THR A 419 -18.44 2.90 -1.53
N TYR A 420 -17.81 3.38 -0.47
CA TYR A 420 -16.41 3.80 -0.42
C TYR A 420 -15.61 2.87 0.49
N LYS A 421 -14.31 2.71 0.24
CA LYS A 421 -13.44 2.02 1.18
C LYS A 421 -13.28 2.90 2.43
N ASP A 422 -13.32 2.28 3.60
CA ASP A 422 -13.14 2.95 4.90
C ASP A 422 -11.65 3.15 5.21
N THR A 423 -10.95 3.79 4.26
CA THR A 423 -9.52 4.12 4.34
C THR A 423 -9.28 5.46 3.67
N TYR A 424 -8.33 6.23 4.17
CA TYR A 424 -7.98 7.55 3.62
C TYR A 424 -9.17 8.52 3.56
N ASN A 425 -9.96 8.60 4.62
CA ASN A 425 -11.22 9.37 4.62
C ASN A 425 -11.35 10.40 5.76
N HIS A 426 -10.43 10.48 6.71
CA HIS A 426 -10.59 11.33 7.92
C HIS A 426 -10.62 12.83 7.61
N LEU A 427 -9.69 13.33 6.79
CA LEU A 427 -9.72 14.72 6.35
C LEU A 427 -10.82 14.96 5.32
N ILE A 428 -11.08 14.00 4.45
CA ILE A 428 -12.22 14.03 3.52
C ILE A 428 -13.52 14.16 4.28
N ASP A 429 -13.70 13.42 5.35
CA ASP A 429 -14.88 13.46 6.21
C ASP A 429 -14.99 14.80 6.94
N SER A 430 -13.90 15.34 7.47
CA SER A 430 -13.86 16.69 8.03
C SER A 430 -14.30 17.75 7.03
N ILE A 431 -13.79 17.71 5.79
CA ILE A 431 -14.20 18.62 4.70
C ILE A 431 -15.68 18.39 4.37
N ARG A 432 -16.10 17.15 4.23
CA ARG A 432 -17.48 16.76 3.88
C ARG A 432 -18.49 17.22 4.94
N TYR A 433 -18.19 17.06 6.24
CA TYR A 433 -19.07 17.56 7.31
C TYR A 433 -19.30 19.05 7.22
N ASN A 434 -18.24 19.82 7.02
CA ASN A 434 -18.32 21.26 6.88
C ASN A 434 -19.08 21.69 5.62
N VAL A 435 -18.75 21.12 4.47
CA VAL A 435 -19.38 21.45 3.19
C VAL A 435 -20.86 21.05 3.19
N TYR A 436 -21.19 19.86 3.70
CA TYR A 436 -22.56 19.39 3.81
C TYR A 436 -23.39 20.31 4.71
N PHE A 437 -22.85 20.73 5.85
CA PHE A 437 -23.52 21.69 6.73
C PHE A 437 -23.79 23.03 6.02
N ASN A 438 -22.77 23.62 5.41
CA ASN A 438 -22.88 24.96 4.80
C ASN A 438 -23.71 25.00 3.50
N LEU A 439 -23.79 23.90 2.76
CA LEU A 439 -24.49 23.87 1.47
C LEU A 439 -25.85 23.17 1.54
N ALA A 440 -26.03 22.15 2.39
CA ALA A 440 -27.25 21.35 2.43
C ALA A 440 -28.10 21.60 3.68
N GLN A 441 -27.50 21.89 4.84
CA GLN A 441 -28.25 22.04 6.09
C GLN A 441 -28.70 23.50 6.35
N ILE A 442 -27.86 24.49 6.06
CA ILE A 442 -28.25 25.90 6.25
C ILE A 442 -29.39 26.29 5.29
N ASN A 443 -29.32 25.88 4.02
CA ASN A 443 -30.35 26.23 3.05
C ASN A 443 -31.76 25.66 3.36
N ARG A 444 -31.89 24.72 4.31
CA ARG A 444 -33.21 24.22 4.77
C ARG A 444 -33.83 25.10 5.88
N VAL A 445 -33.05 25.97 6.50
CA VAL A 445 -33.53 26.88 7.57
C VAL A 445 -34.08 28.16 6.98
N GLU A 446 -33.64 28.61 5.79
CA GLU A 446 -34.13 29.82 5.12
C GLU A 446 -35.49 29.63 4.40
N ILE A 447 -36.01 28.40 4.33
CA ILE A 447 -37.32 28.08 3.67
C ILE A 447 -38.42 27.81 4.72
N ARG A 448 -38.25 28.19 5.95
CA ARG A 448 -39.26 28.18 7.00
C ARG A 448 -39.42 29.60 7.55
#